data_61c993c0b2828d4b567a6854356cd16f
#
_entry.id   61c993c0b2828d4b567a6854356cd16f
#
_cell.length_a   1.000
_cell.length_b   1.000
_cell.length_c   1.000
_cell.angle_alpha   90.00
_cell.angle_beta   90.00
_cell.angle_gamma   90.00
#
_symmetry.space_group_name_H-M   'P 1'
#
loop_
_entity.id
_entity.type
_entity.pdbx_description
1 polymer ?
#
loop_
_entity_poly.entity_id
_entity_poly.type
_entity_poly.pdbx_seq_one_letter_code
_entity_poly.pdbx_strand_id
1 'polypeptide(L)'
;MNTIKELLDKYCPDGVEYKKLGEVCNINRGVRVVRKDLQLKGEIPVYQNSLMPLGYFNKSNCPKESVYVISAGAAGDIGYSQIPFWAADDCLFFENLQGLQQKFIYYYLCSRYKFIKAQVRRASVPRLSRTVIENMTIPVPPLPIQREIVRILDSFTSLEAELEAELEARRKQYEYYRDQLLSFKYLSEGGTDEVEWKTLGDIGDVCMCKRIMKNQTNAEGCIPFYKIGTFGKKADAFISEELYDEYKQKYSFPRKGEVLISAAGTIGRAVIYDGEPAYFQDSNIVWIANDESLVLNKYLYYFYSVADWRLEGGTIKRLYNNNLKAVKIPIPPLSTQRRIVSILDRFESLVNDISTGLPAEIATRHQQYEYYRDQLLSFKRKS
;
A
#
# COMPACT_ATOMS: atom_id res chain seq x y z
N MET A 1 25.00 9.31 -15.37
CA MET A 1 25.33 8.29 -16.40
C MET A 1 26.65 8.60 -17.12
N ASN A 2 26.97 9.84 -17.48
CA ASN A 2 28.26 10.19 -18.10
C ASN A 2 29.46 9.71 -17.25
N THR A 3 29.44 9.99 -15.95
CA THR A 3 30.52 9.60 -15.00
C THR A 3 30.79 8.10 -14.97
N ILE A 4 29.74 7.25 -15.01
CA ILE A 4 29.95 5.78 -15.05
C ILE A 4 30.54 5.34 -16.37
N LYS A 5 30.13 5.92 -17.50
CA LYS A 5 30.71 5.62 -18.80
C LYS A 5 32.19 5.98 -18.82
N GLU A 6 32.54 7.17 -18.34
CA GLU A 6 33.94 7.61 -18.21
C GLU A 6 34.76 6.68 -17.30
N LEU A 7 34.18 6.21 -16.19
CA LEU A 7 34.85 5.24 -15.32
C LEU A 7 35.01 3.87 -15.98
N LEU A 8 34.01 3.40 -16.73
CA LEU A 8 34.09 2.16 -17.47
C LEU A 8 35.16 2.23 -18.58
N ASP A 9 35.15 3.30 -19.36
CA ASP A 9 36.16 3.53 -20.41
C ASP A 9 37.59 3.59 -19.85
N LYS A 10 37.73 4.18 -18.65
CA LYS A 10 39.02 4.31 -17.97
C LYS A 10 39.52 3.01 -17.34
N TYR A 11 38.65 2.26 -16.65
CA TYR A 11 39.05 1.13 -15.82
C TYR A 11 38.70 -0.24 -16.40
N CYS A 12 37.78 -0.32 -17.35
CA CYS A 12 37.28 -1.56 -17.96
C CYS A 12 37.04 -1.43 -19.47
N PRO A 13 38.00 -0.94 -20.28
CA PRO A 13 37.78 -0.71 -21.71
C PRO A 13 37.39 -1.99 -22.44
N ASP A 14 37.93 -3.15 -22.00
CA ASP A 14 37.66 -4.46 -22.59
C ASP A 14 36.43 -5.17 -21.99
N GLY A 15 35.77 -4.56 -21.01
CA GLY A 15 34.62 -5.12 -20.29
C GLY A 15 34.94 -5.51 -18.84
N VAL A 16 33.94 -6.08 -18.16
CA VAL A 16 34.00 -6.45 -16.73
C VAL A 16 34.10 -7.97 -16.58
N GLU A 17 34.94 -8.41 -15.66
CA GLU A 17 35.06 -9.82 -15.31
C GLU A 17 33.81 -10.26 -14.50
N TYR A 18 33.34 -11.47 -14.78
CA TYR A 18 32.23 -12.08 -14.07
C TYR A 18 32.73 -13.33 -13.34
N LYS A 19 32.45 -13.40 -12.02
CA LYS A 19 32.85 -14.54 -11.16
C LYS A 19 31.65 -15.11 -10.44
N LYS A 20 31.73 -16.35 -9.98
CA LYS A 20 30.73 -16.87 -9.03
C LYS A 20 30.90 -16.19 -7.68
N LEU A 21 29.78 -15.93 -7.00
CA LEU A 21 29.81 -15.32 -5.66
C LEU A 21 30.67 -16.13 -4.69
N GLY A 22 30.60 -17.47 -4.73
CA GLY A 22 31.42 -18.34 -3.89
C GLY A 22 32.93 -18.29 -4.19
N GLU A 23 33.35 -17.71 -5.32
CA GLU A 23 34.76 -17.52 -5.67
C GLU A 23 35.32 -16.20 -5.14
N VAL A 24 34.44 -15.23 -4.87
CA VAL A 24 34.82 -13.84 -4.48
C VAL A 24 34.41 -13.46 -3.07
N CYS A 25 33.67 -14.33 -2.38
CA CYS A 25 33.33 -14.14 -0.97
C CYS A 25 32.96 -15.48 -0.29
N ASN A 26 33.06 -15.50 1.02
CA ASN A 26 32.52 -16.60 1.82
C ASN A 26 31.06 -16.36 2.11
N ILE A 27 30.19 -17.33 1.79
CA ILE A 27 28.76 -17.27 2.12
C ILE A 27 28.52 -18.18 3.31
N ASN A 28 28.28 -17.59 4.46
CA ASN A 28 28.14 -18.33 5.70
C ASN A 28 26.67 -18.38 6.13
N ARG A 29 26.32 -19.45 6.85
CA ARG A 29 25.05 -19.57 7.52
C ARG A 29 25.16 -19.00 8.92
N GLY A 30 24.15 -18.27 9.36
CA GLY A 30 24.08 -17.72 10.70
C GLY A 30 23.92 -18.79 11.78
N VAL A 31 23.96 -18.36 13.03
CA VAL A 31 23.94 -19.21 14.22
C VAL A 31 22.61 -19.05 14.94
N ARG A 32 21.95 -20.17 15.22
CA ARG A 32 20.66 -20.21 15.91
C ARG A 32 20.71 -19.52 17.27
N VAL A 33 19.70 -18.68 17.54
CA VAL A 33 19.44 -18.08 18.86
C VAL A 33 18.15 -18.66 19.42
N VAL A 34 18.16 -18.97 20.70
CA VAL A 34 16.96 -19.52 21.38
C VAL A 34 16.06 -18.34 21.75
N ARG A 35 14.76 -18.46 21.50
CA ARG A 35 13.78 -17.38 21.74
C ARG A 35 13.82 -16.79 23.16
N LYS A 36 14.12 -17.61 24.17
CA LYS A 36 14.24 -17.16 25.57
C LYS A 36 15.36 -16.15 25.81
N ASP A 37 16.36 -16.12 24.93
CA ASP A 37 17.53 -15.23 25.03
C ASP A 37 17.30 -13.92 24.27
N LEU A 38 16.17 -13.79 23.58
CA LEU A 38 15.80 -12.59 22.83
C LEU A 38 15.08 -11.57 23.71
N GLN A 39 15.39 -10.31 23.47
CA GLN A 39 14.73 -9.16 24.07
C GLN A 39 13.71 -8.56 23.09
N LEU A 40 12.64 -7.95 23.62
CA LEU A 40 11.64 -7.25 22.81
C LEU A 40 12.15 -5.95 22.21
N LYS A 41 13.15 -5.32 22.84
CA LYS A 41 13.80 -4.08 22.40
C LYS A 41 15.31 -4.20 22.66
N GLY A 42 16.12 -3.61 21.80
CA GLY A 42 17.58 -3.61 21.91
C GLY A 42 18.22 -2.97 20.68
N GLU A 43 19.55 -2.95 20.67
CA GLU A 43 20.34 -2.32 19.59
C GLU A 43 20.70 -3.30 18.46
N ILE A 44 20.81 -4.60 18.77
CA ILE A 44 21.26 -5.62 17.82
C ILE A 44 20.10 -6.49 17.40
N PRO A 45 19.50 -6.25 16.22
CA PRO A 45 18.39 -7.06 15.71
C PRO A 45 18.87 -8.47 15.33
N VAL A 46 17.96 -9.44 15.52
CA VAL A 46 18.17 -10.83 15.10
C VAL A 46 17.30 -11.12 13.88
N TYR A 47 17.93 -11.43 12.76
CA TYR A 47 17.22 -11.85 11.54
C TYR A 47 17.30 -13.36 11.41
N GLN A 48 16.16 -14.00 11.12
CA GLN A 48 16.06 -15.44 10.95
C GLN A 48 15.35 -15.80 9.65
N ASN A 49 14.03 -15.79 9.65
CA ASN A 49 13.19 -16.32 8.58
C ASN A 49 12.40 -15.25 7.82
N SER A 50 12.68 -13.98 8.08
CA SER A 50 12.10 -12.80 7.42
C SER A 50 13.03 -11.59 7.54
N LEU A 51 12.76 -10.52 6.79
CA LEU A 51 13.45 -9.25 6.92
C LEU A 51 13.03 -8.44 8.17
N MET A 52 11.96 -8.87 8.85
CA MET A 52 11.58 -8.30 10.15
C MET A 52 12.38 -8.98 11.25
N PRO A 53 12.94 -8.22 12.21
CA PRO A 53 13.66 -8.80 13.33
C PRO A 53 12.78 -9.75 14.14
N LEU A 54 13.32 -10.92 14.48
CA LEU A 54 12.67 -11.87 15.39
C LEU A 54 12.63 -11.34 16.84
N GLY A 55 13.55 -10.47 17.18
CA GLY A 55 13.79 -9.84 18.46
C GLY A 55 15.18 -9.21 18.46
N TYR A 56 15.69 -8.91 19.64
CA TYR A 56 17.01 -8.26 19.80
C TYR A 56 17.91 -9.10 20.67
N PHE A 57 19.22 -9.01 20.46
CA PHE A 57 20.23 -9.76 21.19
C PHE A 57 21.34 -8.82 21.69
N ASN A 58 22.18 -9.29 22.59
CA ASN A 58 23.26 -8.52 23.18
C ASN A 58 24.61 -8.71 22.47
N LYS A 59 24.63 -9.49 21.38
CA LYS A 59 25.81 -9.78 20.57
C LYS A 59 25.45 -9.72 19.09
N SER A 60 26.46 -9.41 18.26
CA SER A 60 26.38 -9.50 16.81
C SER A 60 27.33 -10.55 16.27
N ASN A 61 26.96 -11.22 15.18
CA ASN A 61 27.85 -12.06 14.38
C ASN A 61 28.04 -11.50 12.97
N CYS A 62 27.37 -10.40 12.64
CA CYS A 62 27.56 -9.67 11.40
C CYS A 62 27.82 -8.19 11.71
N PRO A 63 28.82 -7.55 11.06
CA PRO A 63 29.08 -6.13 11.20
C PRO A 63 27.97 -5.29 10.57
N LYS A 64 28.00 -3.98 10.83
CA LYS A 64 27.17 -3.02 10.09
C LYS A 64 27.50 -3.03 8.60
N GLU A 65 26.56 -2.48 7.81
CA GLU A 65 26.70 -2.35 6.36
C GLU A 65 26.90 -3.71 5.66
N SER A 66 26.15 -4.72 6.10
CA SER A 66 26.25 -6.08 5.58
C SER A 66 24.94 -6.54 4.93
N VAL A 67 25.09 -7.19 3.76
CA VAL A 67 23.99 -7.85 3.06
C VAL A 67 23.77 -9.25 3.63
N TYR A 68 22.51 -9.68 3.64
CA TYR A 68 22.13 -11.04 4.00
C TYR A 68 20.95 -11.52 3.15
N VAL A 69 20.78 -12.84 3.06
CA VAL A 69 19.70 -13.50 2.31
C VAL A 69 18.99 -14.49 3.23
N ILE A 70 17.66 -14.44 3.24
CA ILE A 70 16.85 -15.41 3.99
C ILE A 70 16.83 -16.74 3.23
N SER A 71 17.22 -17.82 3.90
CA SER A 71 17.31 -19.17 3.30
C SER A 71 16.12 -20.05 3.61
N ALA A 72 15.30 -19.74 4.65
CA ALA A 72 14.08 -20.46 4.96
C ALA A 72 12.97 -19.51 5.47
N GLY A 73 11.70 -19.88 5.29
CA GLY A 73 10.56 -19.02 5.55
C GLY A 73 10.34 -18.05 4.40
N ALA A 74 10.65 -16.77 4.54
CA ALA A 74 10.68 -15.81 3.44
C ALA A 74 11.92 -16.03 2.54
N ALA A 75 12.14 -17.29 2.16
CA ALA A 75 13.33 -17.71 1.42
C ALA A 75 13.52 -16.91 0.12
N GLY A 76 14.73 -16.43 -0.08
CA GLY A 76 15.12 -15.59 -1.23
C GLY A 76 14.93 -14.09 -1.00
N ASP A 77 14.40 -13.65 0.14
CA ASP A 77 14.40 -12.24 0.50
C ASP A 77 15.82 -11.78 0.84
N ILE A 78 16.14 -10.57 0.40
CA ILE A 78 17.48 -9.98 0.47
C ILE A 78 17.39 -8.76 1.39
N GLY A 79 18.19 -8.76 2.46
CA GLY A 79 18.27 -7.67 3.40
C GLY A 79 19.65 -6.99 3.39
N TYR A 80 19.66 -5.73 3.84
CA TYR A 80 20.89 -4.97 4.10
C TYR A 80 20.74 -4.27 5.45
N SER A 81 21.66 -4.52 6.37
CA SER A 81 21.64 -3.88 7.69
C SER A 81 22.70 -2.79 7.77
N GLN A 82 22.27 -1.58 8.15
CA GLN A 82 23.16 -0.43 8.40
C GLN A 82 23.81 -0.48 9.80
N ILE A 83 23.30 -1.35 10.68
CA ILE A 83 23.80 -1.55 12.03
C ILE A 83 24.29 -3.00 12.20
N PRO A 84 25.13 -3.29 13.21
CA PRO A 84 25.50 -4.67 13.52
C PRO A 84 24.25 -5.50 13.84
N PHE A 85 24.25 -6.76 13.45
CA PHE A 85 23.10 -7.65 13.66
C PHE A 85 23.55 -9.08 13.95
N TRP A 86 22.59 -9.90 14.38
CA TRP A 86 22.79 -11.33 14.51
C TRP A 86 22.04 -12.05 13.37
N ALA A 87 22.79 -12.73 12.51
CA ALA A 87 22.24 -13.65 11.54
C ALA A 87 21.98 -14.99 12.23
N ALA A 88 20.71 -15.43 12.26
CA ALA A 88 20.35 -16.75 12.77
C ALA A 88 20.45 -17.83 11.66
N ASP A 89 20.16 -19.07 12.01
CA ASP A 89 20.41 -20.25 11.18
C ASP A 89 19.66 -20.29 9.83
N ASP A 90 18.66 -19.48 9.63
CA ASP A 90 17.95 -19.32 8.33
C ASP A 90 18.41 -18.08 7.53
N CYS A 91 19.49 -17.42 7.95
CA CYS A 91 20.14 -16.35 7.22
C CYS A 91 21.47 -16.80 6.61
N LEU A 92 21.74 -16.35 5.39
CA LEU A 92 23.05 -16.40 4.73
C LEU A 92 23.63 -15.00 4.72
N PHE A 93 24.91 -14.85 5.08
CA PHE A 93 25.63 -13.58 5.08
C PHE A 93 26.99 -13.74 4.40
N PHE A 94 27.62 -12.61 4.05
CA PHE A 94 28.77 -12.57 3.15
C PHE A 94 29.99 -11.97 3.87
N GLU A 95 31.12 -12.68 3.81
CA GLU A 95 32.38 -12.26 4.41
C GLU A 95 33.55 -12.41 3.44
N ASN A 96 34.69 -11.85 3.79
CA ASN A 96 35.95 -11.98 3.02
C ASN A 96 35.79 -11.61 1.55
N LEU A 97 35.16 -10.47 1.28
CA LEU A 97 34.88 -10.01 -0.08
C LEU A 97 36.18 -9.63 -0.81
N GLN A 98 36.39 -10.23 -1.96
CA GLN A 98 37.53 -9.97 -2.86
C GLN A 98 37.08 -9.01 -3.97
N GLY A 99 37.42 -7.74 -3.83
CA GLY A 99 37.12 -6.72 -4.84
C GLY A 99 35.63 -6.33 -4.97
N LEU A 100 34.77 -6.70 -4.01
CA LEU A 100 33.37 -6.39 -3.97
C LEU A 100 33.00 -5.59 -2.72
N GLN A 101 31.96 -4.75 -2.82
CA GLN A 101 31.33 -4.06 -1.70
C GLN A 101 30.04 -4.76 -1.32
N GLN A 102 29.73 -4.81 -0.02
CA GLN A 102 28.49 -5.38 0.53
C GLN A 102 27.24 -4.79 -0.15
N LYS A 103 27.19 -3.47 -0.28
CA LYS A 103 26.03 -2.78 -0.85
C LYS A 103 25.89 -2.96 -2.35
N PHE A 104 26.99 -3.14 -3.07
CA PHE A 104 26.97 -3.52 -4.49
C PHE A 104 26.39 -4.93 -4.67
N ILE A 105 26.80 -5.88 -3.81
CA ILE A 105 26.21 -7.24 -3.78
C ILE A 105 24.70 -7.16 -3.50
N TYR A 106 24.30 -6.35 -2.49
CA TYR A 106 22.89 -6.14 -2.16
C TYR A 106 22.08 -5.72 -3.39
N TYR A 107 22.48 -4.65 -4.07
CA TYR A 107 21.77 -4.18 -5.27
C TYR A 107 21.78 -5.19 -6.42
N TYR A 108 22.91 -5.89 -6.60
CA TYR A 108 22.99 -6.92 -7.61
C TYR A 108 22.02 -8.09 -7.31
N LEU A 109 21.98 -8.58 -6.09
CA LEU A 109 21.04 -9.62 -5.70
C LEU A 109 19.58 -9.15 -5.86
N CYS A 110 19.26 -7.90 -5.48
CA CYS A 110 17.96 -7.31 -5.71
C CYS A 110 17.57 -7.28 -7.19
N SER A 111 18.49 -6.97 -8.10
CA SER A 111 18.25 -7.04 -9.55
C SER A 111 17.96 -8.47 -10.04
N ARG A 112 18.39 -9.48 -9.30
CA ARG A 112 18.19 -10.91 -9.57
C ARG A 112 17.09 -11.54 -8.72
N TYR A 113 16.30 -10.75 -8.02
CA TYR A 113 15.28 -11.23 -7.08
C TYR A 113 14.33 -12.26 -7.69
N LYS A 114 13.79 -12.00 -8.89
CA LYS A 114 12.90 -12.93 -9.58
C LYS A 114 13.59 -14.28 -9.86
N PHE A 115 14.85 -14.26 -10.28
CA PHE A 115 15.65 -15.47 -10.48
C PHE A 115 15.86 -16.23 -9.18
N ILE A 116 16.25 -15.54 -8.09
CA ILE A 116 16.47 -16.14 -6.77
C ILE A 116 15.18 -16.79 -6.25
N LYS A 117 14.05 -16.09 -6.35
CA LYS A 117 12.73 -16.62 -5.94
C LYS A 117 12.31 -17.84 -6.74
N ALA A 118 12.65 -17.91 -8.01
CA ALA A 118 12.37 -19.10 -8.83
C ALA A 118 13.17 -20.33 -8.39
N GLN A 119 14.33 -20.15 -7.71
CA GLN A 119 15.14 -21.25 -7.18
C GLN A 119 14.70 -21.73 -5.79
N VAL A 120 13.71 -21.08 -5.19
CA VAL A 120 13.18 -21.47 -3.87
C VAL A 120 12.41 -22.77 -4.00
N ARG A 121 12.83 -23.79 -3.26
CA ARG A 121 12.15 -25.05 -3.18
C ARG A 121 10.85 -24.87 -2.37
N ARG A 122 9.72 -25.14 -3.01
CA ARG A 122 8.39 -25.08 -2.38
C ARG A 122 8.15 -26.36 -1.59
N ALA A 123 8.07 -26.24 -0.26
CA ALA A 123 7.73 -27.30 0.69
C ALA A 123 6.87 -26.65 1.79
N SER A 124 6.53 -27.40 2.85
CA SER A 124 5.84 -26.83 4.04
C SER A 124 6.55 -25.58 4.59
N VAL A 125 7.89 -25.57 4.54
CA VAL A 125 8.71 -24.36 4.77
C VAL A 125 9.53 -24.14 3.50
N PRO A 126 9.33 -23.02 2.78
CA PRO A 126 10.12 -22.66 1.59
C PRO A 126 11.61 -22.55 1.94
N ARG A 127 12.48 -23.07 1.08
CA ARG A 127 13.93 -23.09 1.31
C ARG A 127 14.72 -22.71 0.07
N LEU A 128 15.76 -21.90 0.26
CA LEU A 128 16.78 -21.56 -0.73
C LEU A 128 18.09 -22.22 -0.33
N SER A 129 18.71 -22.98 -1.26
CA SER A 129 20.02 -23.56 -1.02
C SER A 129 21.11 -22.49 -1.08
N ARG A 130 22.09 -22.59 -0.16
CA ARG A 130 23.31 -21.74 -0.19
C ARG A 130 24.05 -21.88 -1.51
N THR A 131 24.10 -23.09 -2.08
CA THR A 131 24.77 -23.36 -3.36
C THR A 131 24.16 -22.61 -4.54
N VAL A 132 22.88 -22.24 -4.48
CA VAL A 132 22.25 -21.36 -5.49
C VAL A 132 22.92 -20.00 -5.48
N ILE A 133 23.10 -19.40 -4.30
CA ILE A 133 23.75 -18.10 -4.16
C ILE A 133 25.24 -18.18 -4.50
N GLU A 134 25.95 -19.22 -4.02
CA GLU A 134 27.37 -19.44 -4.32
C GLU A 134 27.66 -19.54 -5.83
N ASN A 135 26.77 -20.21 -6.58
CA ASN A 135 26.90 -20.40 -8.02
C ASN A 135 26.38 -19.21 -8.86
N MET A 136 25.76 -18.21 -8.26
CA MET A 136 25.36 -17.00 -8.99
C MET A 136 26.59 -16.25 -9.49
N THR A 137 26.57 -15.90 -10.77
CA THR A 137 27.62 -15.11 -11.39
C THR A 137 27.37 -13.63 -11.17
N ILE A 138 28.34 -12.92 -10.61
CA ILE A 138 28.29 -11.46 -10.35
C ILE A 138 29.38 -10.75 -11.16
N PRO A 139 29.12 -9.56 -11.74
CA PRO A 139 30.16 -8.71 -12.29
C PRO A 139 31.04 -8.15 -11.16
N VAL A 140 32.34 -8.09 -11.40
CA VAL A 140 33.33 -7.56 -10.45
C VAL A 140 34.02 -6.32 -11.05
N PRO A 141 33.31 -5.19 -11.25
CA PRO A 141 33.95 -3.99 -11.72
C PRO A 141 34.85 -3.40 -10.61
N PRO A 142 35.87 -2.60 -10.94
CA PRO A 142 36.70 -1.92 -9.97
C PRO A 142 35.89 -1.11 -8.93
N LEU A 143 36.39 -1.05 -7.70
CA LEU A 143 35.69 -0.41 -6.58
C LEU A 143 35.20 1.03 -6.83
N PRO A 144 35.90 1.91 -7.62
CA PRO A 144 35.36 3.23 -7.94
C PRO A 144 34.04 3.17 -8.72
N ILE A 145 33.88 2.20 -9.62
CA ILE A 145 32.64 2.00 -10.39
C ILE A 145 31.52 1.51 -9.45
N GLN A 146 31.83 0.52 -8.59
CA GLN A 146 30.86 0.02 -7.61
C GLN A 146 30.36 1.13 -6.69
N ARG A 147 31.27 1.99 -6.18
CA ARG A 147 30.92 3.12 -5.31
C ARG A 147 29.96 4.10 -6.00
N GLU A 148 30.24 4.43 -7.27
CA GLU A 148 29.39 5.37 -8.00
C GLU A 148 28.03 4.76 -8.31
N ILE A 149 27.94 3.48 -8.65
CA ILE A 149 26.67 2.75 -8.83
C ILE A 149 25.90 2.75 -7.52
N VAL A 150 26.53 2.40 -6.41
CA VAL A 150 25.90 2.40 -5.08
C VAL A 150 25.40 3.79 -4.74
N ARG A 151 26.21 4.85 -4.94
CA ARG A 151 25.82 6.25 -4.69
C ARG A 151 24.56 6.64 -5.45
N ILE A 152 24.48 6.26 -6.73
CA ILE A 152 23.29 6.55 -7.57
C ILE A 152 22.08 5.79 -7.07
N LEU A 153 22.21 4.49 -6.83
CA LEU A 153 21.08 3.67 -6.37
C LEU A 153 20.61 4.06 -4.97
N ASP A 154 21.53 4.47 -4.08
CA ASP A 154 21.20 5.02 -2.77
C ASP A 154 20.36 6.30 -2.87
N SER A 155 20.67 7.18 -3.84
CA SER A 155 19.87 8.41 -4.01
C SER A 155 18.42 8.11 -4.45
N PHE A 156 18.18 7.05 -5.23
CA PHE A 156 16.82 6.62 -5.59
C PHE A 156 16.08 6.04 -4.38
N THR A 157 16.72 5.13 -3.64
CA THR A 157 16.07 4.50 -2.47
C THR A 157 15.82 5.49 -1.33
N SER A 158 16.68 6.51 -1.14
CA SER A 158 16.44 7.60 -0.20
C SER A 158 15.24 8.43 -0.61
N LEU A 159 15.14 8.80 -1.88
CA LEU A 159 14.01 9.57 -2.39
C LEU A 159 12.68 8.79 -2.27
N GLU A 160 12.66 7.50 -2.57
CA GLU A 160 11.48 6.65 -2.34
C GLU A 160 11.05 6.66 -0.88
N ALA A 161 12.00 6.45 0.05
CA ALA A 161 11.71 6.46 1.49
C ALA A 161 11.21 7.84 1.98
N GLU A 162 11.75 8.94 1.45
CA GLU A 162 11.29 10.30 1.75
C GLU A 162 9.84 10.52 1.26
N LEU A 163 9.51 10.08 0.04
CA LEU A 163 8.15 10.19 -0.50
C LEU A 163 7.14 9.31 0.26
N GLU A 164 7.52 8.10 0.67
CA GLU A 164 6.69 7.25 1.52
C GLU A 164 6.43 7.87 2.89
N ALA A 165 7.46 8.45 3.50
CA ALA A 165 7.33 9.17 4.78
C ALA A 165 6.43 10.42 4.64
N GLU A 166 6.57 11.17 3.52
CA GLU A 166 5.70 12.29 3.22
C GLU A 166 4.25 11.84 3.04
N LEU A 167 4.00 10.78 2.29
CA LEU A 167 2.65 10.22 2.09
C LEU A 167 2.00 9.87 3.43
N GLU A 168 2.72 9.21 4.33
CA GLU A 168 2.22 8.86 5.66
C GLU A 168 1.93 10.12 6.51
N ALA A 169 2.81 11.12 6.46
CA ALA A 169 2.61 12.40 7.14
C ALA A 169 1.38 13.14 6.59
N ARG A 170 1.20 13.16 5.27
CA ARG A 170 0.03 13.78 4.61
C ARG A 170 -1.27 13.06 4.92
N ARG A 171 -1.24 11.72 5.02
CA ARG A 171 -2.42 10.95 5.46
C ARG A 171 -2.85 11.32 6.88
N LYS A 172 -1.91 11.39 7.82
CA LYS A 172 -2.20 11.84 9.20
C LYS A 172 -2.71 13.27 9.25
N GLN A 173 -2.13 14.16 8.44
CA GLN A 173 -2.57 15.53 8.31
C GLN A 173 -3.99 15.62 7.74
N TYR A 174 -4.29 14.84 6.70
CA TYR A 174 -5.63 14.76 6.11
C TYR A 174 -6.66 14.29 7.15
N GLU A 175 -6.39 13.18 7.87
CA GLU A 175 -7.28 12.66 8.91
C GLU A 175 -7.54 13.72 9.99
N TYR A 176 -6.50 14.37 10.47
CA TYR A 176 -6.62 15.43 11.47
C TYR A 176 -7.51 16.59 10.96
N TYR A 177 -7.24 17.15 9.81
CA TYR A 177 -8.03 18.28 9.29
C TYR A 177 -9.45 17.86 8.89
N ARG A 178 -9.64 16.67 8.35
CA ARG A 178 -10.97 16.12 8.08
C ARG A 178 -11.80 16.11 9.34
N ASP A 179 -11.27 15.53 10.40
CA ASP A 179 -11.98 15.40 11.69
C ASP A 179 -12.26 16.79 12.32
N GLN A 180 -11.33 17.71 12.21
CA GLN A 180 -11.53 19.09 12.67
C GLN A 180 -12.62 19.83 11.87
N LEU A 181 -12.53 19.80 10.53
CA LEU A 181 -13.45 20.51 9.64
C LEU A 181 -14.89 19.96 9.69
N LEU A 182 -15.05 18.68 10.03
CA LEU A 182 -16.36 18.03 10.04
C LEU A 182 -16.97 17.91 11.45
N SER A 183 -16.18 18.03 12.53
CA SER A 183 -16.69 17.92 13.90
C SER A 183 -17.31 19.19 14.43
N PHE A 184 -16.91 20.35 13.92
CA PHE A 184 -17.29 21.68 14.42
C PHE A 184 -17.11 21.90 15.95
N LYS A 185 -16.35 21.05 16.62
CA LYS A 185 -16.11 21.13 18.08
C LYS A 185 -15.45 22.45 18.50
N TYR A 186 -14.61 23.00 17.65
CA TYR A 186 -13.90 24.27 17.92
C TYR A 186 -14.71 25.53 17.60
N LEU A 187 -15.76 25.41 16.77
CA LEU A 187 -16.61 26.55 16.44
C LEU A 187 -17.65 26.84 17.54
N SER A 188 -17.93 25.85 18.41
CA SER A 188 -18.79 26.06 19.59
C SER A 188 -18.15 26.93 20.67
N GLU A 189 -16.82 27.08 20.70
CA GLU A 189 -16.11 27.94 21.69
C GLU A 189 -15.83 29.35 21.16
N GLY A 190 -15.99 29.60 19.86
CA GLY A 190 -15.63 30.86 19.19
C GLY A 190 -16.72 31.51 18.34
N GLY A 191 -17.98 31.15 18.54
CA GLY A 191 -19.16 31.86 18.04
C GLY A 191 -19.25 32.00 16.51
N THR A 192 -19.85 31.03 15.83
CA THR A 192 -20.70 31.34 14.68
C THR A 192 -22.03 30.66 14.90
N ASP A 193 -23.08 31.43 15.13
CA ASP A 193 -24.49 31.01 15.28
C ASP A 193 -25.09 30.37 14.02
N GLU A 194 -24.25 29.93 13.09
CA GLU A 194 -24.66 29.51 11.74
C GLU A 194 -24.61 27.99 11.49
N VAL A 195 -24.25 27.16 12.49
CA VAL A 195 -24.22 25.69 12.31
C VAL A 195 -25.44 25.05 12.93
N GLU A 196 -26.35 24.59 12.09
CA GLU A 196 -27.53 23.84 12.52
C GLU A 196 -27.18 22.35 12.62
N TRP A 197 -27.63 21.69 13.69
CA TRP A 197 -27.51 20.24 13.85
C TRP A 197 -28.83 19.57 13.53
N LYS A 198 -28.80 18.74 12.47
CA LYS A 198 -29.95 17.92 12.05
C LYS A 198 -29.61 16.44 12.11
N THR A 199 -30.60 15.59 11.98
CA THR A 199 -30.40 14.16 11.74
C THR A 199 -30.30 13.86 10.25
N LEU A 200 -29.69 12.76 9.88
CA LEU A 200 -29.69 12.32 8.47
C LEU A 200 -31.13 12.08 7.95
N GLY A 201 -32.06 11.69 8.84
CA GLY A 201 -33.47 11.56 8.50
C GLY A 201 -34.19 12.87 8.22
N ASP A 202 -33.67 14.03 8.70
CA ASP A 202 -34.19 15.36 8.39
C ASP A 202 -33.69 15.86 7.02
N ILE A 203 -32.65 15.25 6.47
CA ILE A 203 -32.09 15.60 5.16
C ILE A 203 -32.84 14.88 4.04
N GLY A 204 -33.19 13.60 4.27
CA GLY A 204 -33.92 12.81 3.28
C GLY A 204 -34.23 11.39 3.76
N ASP A 205 -34.99 10.70 2.96
CA ASP A 205 -35.36 9.32 3.23
C ASP A 205 -34.22 8.34 2.92
N VAL A 206 -34.17 7.26 3.72
CA VAL A 206 -33.26 6.13 3.44
C VAL A 206 -33.85 5.31 2.29
N CYS A 207 -33.09 5.23 1.22
CA CYS A 207 -33.43 4.49 0.02
C CYS A 207 -32.51 3.29 -0.19
N MET A 208 -33.00 2.29 -0.92
CA MET A 208 -32.26 1.12 -1.38
C MET A 208 -32.85 0.58 -2.68
N CYS A 209 -32.03 -0.11 -3.47
CA CYS A 209 -32.50 -0.78 -4.67
C CYS A 209 -33.40 -1.96 -4.36
N LYS A 210 -34.22 -2.37 -5.33
CA LYS A 210 -35.01 -3.60 -5.26
C LYS A 210 -34.11 -4.82 -5.24
N ARG A 211 -34.45 -5.81 -4.42
CA ARG A 211 -33.69 -7.06 -4.28
C ARG A 211 -33.53 -7.78 -5.61
N ILE A 212 -32.27 -8.16 -5.90
CA ILE A 212 -31.91 -9.08 -6.97
C ILE A 212 -31.77 -10.49 -6.39
N MET A 213 -32.40 -11.46 -7.00
CA MET A 213 -32.32 -12.87 -6.61
C MET A 213 -31.08 -13.52 -7.26
N LYS A 214 -30.53 -14.59 -6.64
CA LYS A 214 -29.32 -15.26 -7.13
C LYS A 214 -29.45 -15.75 -8.57
N ASN A 215 -30.62 -16.22 -8.97
CA ASN A 215 -30.92 -16.69 -10.34
C ASN A 215 -31.04 -15.55 -11.37
N GLN A 216 -31.02 -14.31 -10.95
CA GLN A 216 -31.05 -13.12 -11.81
C GLN A 216 -29.63 -12.54 -12.00
N THR A 217 -28.59 -13.20 -11.48
CA THR A 217 -27.22 -12.75 -11.60
C THR A 217 -26.35 -13.74 -12.37
N ASN A 218 -25.41 -13.23 -13.15
CA ASN A 218 -24.42 -13.98 -13.90
C ASN A 218 -23.00 -13.61 -13.46
N ALA A 219 -22.01 -14.47 -13.75
CA ALA A 219 -20.59 -14.19 -13.48
C ALA A 219 -20.01 -13.14 -14.46
N GLU A 220 -20.65 -12.99 -15.63
CA GLU A 220 -20.25 -12.04 -16.68
C GLU A 220 -21.50 -11.34 -17.21
N GLY A 221 -21.37 -10.10 -17.69
CA GLY A 221 -22.50 -9.32 -18.22
C GLY A 221 -22.15 -7.85 -18.42
N CYS A 222 -23.16 -7.07 -18.86
CA CYS A 222 -22.98 -5.64 -19.16
C CYS A 222 -23.21 -4.76 -17.93
N ILE A 223 -24.16 -5.09 -17.06
CA ILE A 223 -24.53 -4.25 -15.91
C ILE A 223 -23.92 -4.83 -14.63
N PRO A 224 -22.90 -4.17 -14.02
CA PRO A 224 -22.31 -4.61 -12.77
C PRO A 224 -23.34 -4.65 -11.64
N PHE A 225 -23.37 -5.74 -10.88
CA PHE A 225 -24.15 -5.86 -9.65
C PHE A 225 -23.21 -5.86 -8.43
N TYR A 226 -23.21 -4.77 -7.69
CA TYR A 226 -22.38 -4.60 -6.51
C TYR A 226 -23.05 -5.21 -5.28
N LYS A 227 -22.45 -6.27 -4.76
CA LYS A 227 -22.74 -6.85 -3.45
C LYS A 227 -21.89 -6.14 -2.39
N ILE A 228 -22.24 -6.35 -1.11
CA ILE A 228 -21.50 -5.74 0.00
C ILE A 228 -19.97 -6.04 -0.04
N GLY A 229 -19.57 -7.21 -0.51
CA GLY A 229 -18.16 -7.61 -0.64
C GLY A 229 -17.40 -6.89 -1.76
N THR A 230 -18.10 -6.47 -2.81
CA THR A 230 -17.54 -5.81 -3.99
C THR A 230 -17.85 -4.32 -4.06
N PHE A 231 -18.61 -3.77 -3.11
CA PHE A 231 -18.96 -2.37 -3.05
C PHE A 231 -17.72 -1.47 -2.97
N GLY A 232 -17.58 -0.54 -3.90
CA GLY A 232 -16.38 0.31 -4.05
C GLY A 232 -15.15 -0.42 -4.60
N LYS A 233 -15.33 -1.59 -5.23
CA LYS A 233 -14.28 -2.39 -5.87
C LYS A 233 -14.78 -2.88 -7.24
N LYS A 234 -14.01 -3.77 -7.89
CA LYS A 234 -14.45 -4.45 -9.11
C LYS A 234 -15.63 -5.41 -8.81
N ALA A 235 -16.69 -5.34 -9.60
CA ALA A 235 -17.84 -6.25 -9.50
C ALA A 235 -17.42 -7.69 -9.88
N ASP A 236 -18.08 -8.66 -9.24
CA ASP A 236 -17.94 -10.11 -9.50
C ASP A 236 -19.28 -10.77 -9.91
N ALA A 237 -20.31 -9.96 -10.09
CA ALA A 237 -21.62 -10.39 -10.55
C ALA A 237 -22.24 -9.31 -11.43
N PHE A 238 -23.13 -9.74 -12.33
CA PHE A 238 -23.77 -8.88 -13.33
C PHE A 238 -25.25 -9.23 -13.44
N ILE A 239 -26.07 -8.27 -13.91
CA ILE A 239 -27.48 -8.47 -14.27
C ILE A 239 -27.69 -8.12 -15.74
N SER A 240 -28.83 -8.52 -16.30
CA SER A 240 -29.19 -8.15 -17.69
C SER A 240 -29.62 -6.69 -17.79
N GLU A 241 -29.51 -6.10 -18.99
CA GLU A 241 -29.93 -4.73 -19.26
C GLU A 241 -31.44 -4.58 -19.09
N GLU A 242 -32.21 -5.58 -19.53
CA GLU A 242 -33.69 -5.56 -19.41
C GLU A 242 -34.12 -5.49 -17.94
N LEU A 243 -33.46 -6.29 -17.07
CA LEU A 243 -33.77 -6.28 -15.63
C LEU A 243 -33.37 -4.95 -14.99
N TYR A 244 -32.20 -4.40 -15.40
CA TYR A 244 -31.73 -3.11 -14.93
C TYR A 244 -32.73 -2.00 -15.30
N ASP A 245 -33.12 -1.90 -16.55
CA ASP A 245 -34.03 -0.86 -17.03
C ASP A 245 -35.43 -0.99 -16.39
N GLU A 246 -35.93 -2.22 -16.28
CA GLU A 246 -37.22 -2.49 -15.60
C GLU A 246 -37.16 -2.01 -14.14
N TYR A 247 -36.11 -2.39 -13.40
CA TYR A 247 -36.05 -2.09 -11.97
C TYR A 247 -35.73 -0.62 -11.70
N LYS A 248 -34.88 0.00 -12.50
CA LYS A 248 -34.57 1.43 -12.42
C LYS A 248 -35.83 2.30 -12.67
N GLN A 249 -36.70 1.87 -13.56
CA GLN A 249 -37.94 2.60 -13.85
C GLN A 249 -39.00 2.41 -12.77
N LYS A 250 -39.10 1.21 -12.17
CA LYS A 250 -40.20 0.85 -11.24
C LYS A 250 -39.90 1.08 -9.77
N TYR A 251 -38.63 1.11 -9.39
CA TYR A 251 -38.21 1.13 -7.99
C TYR A 251 -37.20 2.25 -7.70
N SER A 252 -36.93 2.45 -6.41
CA SER A 252 -35.89 3.39 -5.94
C SER A 252 -34.55 3.06 -6.54
N PHE A 253 -33.90 4.07 -7.10
CA PHE A 253 -32.61 3.97 -7.74
C PHE A 253 -31.81 5.26 -7.49
N PRO A 254 -30.49 5.20 -7.21
CA PRO A 254 -29.70 6.37 -6.90
C PRO A 254 -29.52 7.28 -8.13
N ARG A 255 -29.51 8.60 -7.89
CA ARG A 255 -29.18 9.60 -8.90
C ARG A 255 -27.67 9.81 -8.95
N LYS A 256 -27.17 10.25 -10.10
CA LYS A 256 -25.76 10.66 -10.22
C LYS A 256 -25.42 11.71 -9.13
N GLY A 257 -24.33 11.48 -8.42
CA GLY A 257 -23.86 12.33 -7.33
C GLY A 257 -24.37 11.92 -5.95
N GLU A 258 -25.44 11.10 -5.83
CA GLU A 258 -25.86 10.59 -4.53
C GLU A 258 -24.83 9.66 -3.89
N VAL A 259 -24.77 9.67 -2.57
CA VAL A 259 -23.77 8.93 -1.80
C VAL A 259 -24.35 7.64 -1.25
N LEU A 260 -23.90 6.53 -1.82
CA LEU A 260 -24.25 5.21 -1.32
C LEU A 260 -23.34 4.83 -0.14
N ILE A 261 -23.92 4.11 0.82
CA ILE A 261 -23.20 3.69 2.04
C ILE A 261 -23.44 2.21 2.32
N SER A 262 -22.40 1.53 2.79
CA SER A 262 -22.51 0.14 3.25
C SER A 262 -23.16 0.07 4.64
N ALA A 263 -24.27 -0.62 4.75
CA ALA A 263 -25.00 -0.88 6.00
C ALA A 263 -24.64 -2.22 6.67
N ALA A 264 -23.75 -3.00 6.07
CA ALA A 264 -23.24 -4.27 6.59
C ALA A 264 -21.77 -4.46 6.19
N GLY A 265 -21.09 -5.46 6.74
CA GLY A 265 -19.68 -5.73 6.47
C GLY A 265 -18.78 -4.59 6.97
N THR A 266 -18.04 -3.92 6.08
CA THR A 266 -17.31 -2.68 6.39
C THR A 266 -18.32 -1.52 6.42
N ILE A 267 -19.02 -1.35 7.53
CA ILE A 267 -20.08 -0.36 7.70
C ILE A 267 -19.50 1.06 7.55
N GLY A 268 -20.28 1.95 6.92
CA GLY A 268 -19.89 3.34 6.71
C GLY A 268 -19.01 3.60 5.48
N ARG A 269 -18.65 2.56 4.69
CA ARG A 269 -17.98 2.81 3.41
C ARG A 269 -18.92 3.57 2.49
N ALA A 270 -18.49 4.74 2.05
CA ALA A 270 -19.23 5.62 1.17
C ALA A 270 -18.68 5.57 -0.26
N VAL A 271 -19.57 5.63 -1.23
CA VAL A 271 -19.25 5.72 -2.67
C VAL A 271 -20.20 6.70 -3.30
N ILE A 272 -19.70 7.67 -4.04
CA ILE A 272 -20.53 8.58 -4.83
C ILE A 272 -20.90 7.85 -6.12
N TYR A 273 -22.19 7.77 -6.42
CA TYR A 273 -22.65 7.18 -7.67
C TYR A 273 -22.30 8.10 -8.85
N ASP A 274 -21.51 7.59 -9.78
CA ASP A 274 -21.00 8.32 -10.95
C ASP A 274 -22.01 8.49 -12.10
N GLY A 275 -23.14 7.75 -12.02
CA GLY A 275 -24.18 7.74 -13.03
C GLY A 275 -24.02 6.63 -14.08
N GLU A 276 -22.92 5.88 -14.07
CA GLU A 276 -22.71 4.77 -14.97
C GLU A 276 -23.66 3.60 -14.66
N PRO A 277 -24.08 2.81 -15.65
CA PRO A 277 -24.97 1.68 -15.43
C PRO A 277 -24.41 0.68 -14.42
N ALA A 278 -25.05 0.57 -13.26
CA ALA A 278 -24.68 -0.34 -12.17
C ALA A 278 -25.88 -0.60 -11.29
N TYR A 279 -25.92 -1.74 -10.58
CA TYR A 279 -26.99 -2.06 -9.64
C TYR A 279 -26.40 -2.44 -8.27
N PHE A 280 -27.16 -2.17 -7.20
CA PHE A 280 -26.64 -2.26 -5.83
C PHE A 280 -27.48 -3.21 -4.97
N GLN A 281 -26.83 -3.99 -4.12
CA GLN A 281 -27.47 -4.97 -3.25
C GLN A 281 -28.39 -4.27 -2.23
N ASP A 282 -29.66 -4.67 -2.22
CA ASP A 282 -30.69 -4.20 -1.27
C ASP A 282 -30.25 -4.35 0.19
N SER A 283 -30.73 -3.48 1.05
CA SER A 283 -30.56 -3.47 2.52
C SER A 283 -29.11 -3.48 3.04
N ASN A 284 -28.13 -3.83 2.22
CA ASN A 284 -26.70 -3.79 2.56
C ASN A 284 -25.99 -2.55 1.98
N ILE A 285 -26.53 -2.00 0.89
CA ILE A 285 -26.08 -0.75 0.28
C ILE A 285 -27.30 0.17 0.20
N VAL A 286 -27.24 1.29 0.91
CA VAL A 286 -28.33 2.24 1.05
C VAL A 286 -27.83 3.65 0.79
N TRP A 287 -28.73 4.62 0.62
CA TRP A 287 -28.37 6.04 0.53
C TRP A 287 -29.49 6.90 1.15
N ILE A 288 -29.13 8.15 1.45
CA ILE A 288 -30.09 9.19 1.82
C ILE A 288 -30.47 9.92 0.53
N ALA A 289 -31.77 9.96 0.21
CA ALA A 289 -32.27 10.74 -0.93
C ALA A 289 -32.16 12.23 -0.62
N ASN A 290 -31.05 12.84 -1.04
CA ASN A 290 -30.67 14.22 -0.75
C ASN A 290 -30.82 15.07 -2.03
N ASP A 291 -31.49 16.22 -1.92
CA ASP A 291 -31.73 17.16 -3.02
C ASP A 291 -30.68 18.30 -3.10
N GLU A 292 -29.68 18.25 -2.20
CA GLU A 292 -28.61 19.23 -2.06
C GLU A 292 -29.08 20.66 -1.69
N SER A 293 -30.34 20.85 -1.32
CA SER A 293 -30.85 22.13 -0.90
C SER A 293 -30.25 22.59 0.46
N LEU A 294 -29.92 21.65 1.33
CA LEU A 294 -29.37 21.89 2.66
C LEU A 294 -27.93 21.35 2.79
N VAL A 295 -27.66 20.19 2.23
CA VAL A 295 -26.39 19.45 2.41
C VAL A 295 -25.89 19.02 1.04
N LEU A 296 -24.66 19.39 0.70
CA LEU A 296 -24.01 18.90 -0.52
C LEU A 296 -23.70 17.40 -0.40
N ASN A 297 -23.95 16.64 -1.45
CA ASN A 297 -23.63 15.22 -1.48
C ASN A 297 -22.14 14.95 -1.21
N LYS A 298 -21.25 15.79 -1.75
CA LYS A 298 -19.80 15.66 -1.49
C LYS A 298 -19.43 15.96 -0.03
N TYR A 299 -20.14 16.89 0.63
CA TYR A 299 -19.98 17.13 2.06
C TYR A 299 -20.45 15.92 2.88
N LEU A 300 -21.60 15.34 2.51
CA LEU A 300 -22.15 14.13 3.11
C LEU A 300 -21.19 12.94 2.94
N TYR A 301 -20.56 12.79 1.78
CA TYR A 301 -19.53 11.78 1.52
C TYR A 301 -18.39 11.85 2.54
N TYR A 302 -17.83 13.04 2.76
CA TYR A 302 -16.78 13.23 3.74
C TYR A 302 -17.27 13.01 5.18
N PHE A 303 -18.46 13.51 5.50
CA PHE A 303 -19.06 13.32 6.81
C PHE A 303 -19.24 11.85 7.17
N TYR A 304 -19.62 11.00 6.25
CA TYR A 304 -19.77 9.55 6.49
C TYR A 304 -18.47 8.88 6.97
N SER A 305 -17.31 9.43 6.67
CA SER A 305 -16.02 8.91 7.15
C SER A 305 -15.74 9.19 8.63
N VAL A 306 -16.44 10.13 9.24
CA VAL A 306 -16.28 10.54 10.64
C VAL A 306 -17.55 10.36 11.48
N ALA A 307 -18.63 9.89 10.86
CA ALA A 307 -19.92 9.71 11.52
C ALA A 307 -19.86 8.64 12.62
N ASP A 308 -20.51 8.91 13.75
CA ASP A 308 -20.66 7.93 14.83
C ASP A 308 -21.81 6.96 14.52
N TRP A 309 -21.44 5.83 13.91
CA TRP A 309 -22.39 4.79 13.53
C TRP A 309 -22.82 3.95 14.73
N ARG A 310 -24.06 4.08 15.15
CA ARG A 310 -24.65 3.19 16.16
C ARG A 310 -25.01 1.85 15.54
N LEU A 311 -24.18 0.84 15.85
CA LEU A 311 -24.29 -0.49 15.27
C LEU A 311 -25.04 -1.44 16.20
N GLU A 312 -25.94 -2.23 15.66
CA GLU A 312 -26.65 -3.28 16.37
C GLU A 312 -26.36 -4.66 15.75
N GLY A 313 -26.63 -5.72 16.51
CA GLY A 313 -26.45 -7.11 16.12
C GLY A 313 -25.37 -7.83 16.93
N GLY A 314 -25.36 -9.17 16.85
CA GLY A 314 -24.42 -10.03 17.56
C GLY A 314 -23.09 -10.17 16.80
N THR A 315 -22.84 -11.36 16.25
CA THR A 315 -21.60 -11.69 15.49
C THR A 315 -21.44 -10.85 14.22
N ILE A 316 -22.56 -10.50 13.55
CA ILE A 316 -22.57 -9.63 12.36
C ILE A 316 -23.25 -8.32 12.75
N LYS A 317 -22.47 -7.25 12.84
CA LYS A 317 -23.00 -5.90 13.07
C LYS A 317 -23.67 -5.34 11.82
N ARG A 318 -24.75 -4.57 12.01
CA ARG A 318 -25.50 -3.91 10.94
C ARG A 318 -25.87 -2.48 11.34
N LEU A 319 -25.94 -1.61 10.34
CA LEU A 319 -26.51 -0.28 10.46
C LEU A 319 -27.96 -0.34 9.95
N TYR A 320 -28.91 -0.31 10.89
CA TYR A 320 -30.32 -0.28 10.56
C TYR A 320 -30.79 1.12 10.17
N ASN A 321 -31.84 1.21 9.35
CA ASN A 321 -32.35 2.48 8.83
C ASN A 321 -32.67 3.50 9.95
N ASN A 322 -33.23 3.06 11.07
CA ASN A 322 -33.52 3.95 12.19
C ASN A 322 -32.25 4.54 12.81
N ASN A 323 -31.19 3.74 12.95
CA ASN A 323 -29.92 4.20 13.46
C ASN A 323 -29.20 5.11 12.45
N LEU A 324 -29.32 4.81 11.15
CA LEU A 324 -28.82 5.68 10.09
C LEU A 324 -29.54 7.04 10.12
N LYS A 325 -30.88 7.05 10.16
CA LYS A 325 -31.68 8.27 10.24
C LYS A 325 -31.39 9.11 11.51
N ALA A 326 -31.03 8.47 12.62
CA ALA A 326 -30.78 9.14 13.90
C ALA A 326 -29.36 9.76 14.02
N VAL A 327 -28.46 9.53 13.08
CA VAL A 327 -27.11 10.14 13.10
C VAL A 327 -27.23 11.64 12.93
N LYS A 328 -26.62 12.38 13.85
CA LYS A 328 -26.57 13.85 13.82
C LYS A 328 -25.44 14.34 12.94
N ILE A 329 -25.72 15.30 12.08
CA ILE A 329 -24.78 15.95 11.18
C ILE A 329 -24.80 17.47 11.41
N PRO A 330 -23.64 18.13 11.49
CA PRO A 330 -23.56 19.58 11.49
C PRO A 330 -23.78 20.12 10.07
N ILE A 331 -24.67 21.10 9.92
CA ILE A 331 -25.02 21.70 8.64
C ILE A 331 -24.64 23.20 8.67
N PRO A 332 -23.43 23.53 8.27
CA PRO A 332 -23.05 24.92 8.02
C PRO A 332 -23.66 25.42 6.71
N PRO A 333 -23.65 26.74 6.46
CA PRO A 333 -24.08 27.31 5.19
C PRO A 333 -23.41 26.62 3.99
N LEU A 334 -24.13 26.50 2.84
CA LEU A 334 -23.62 25.84 1.63
C LEU A 334 -22.27 26.41 1.15
N SER A 335 -22.00 27.69 1.36
CA SER A 335 -20.71 28.30 1.03
C SER A 335 -19.56 27.70 1.85
N THR A 336 -19.81 27.49 3.15
CA THR A 336 -18.86 26.83 4.09
C THR A 336 -18.69 25.35 3.73
N GLN A 337 -19.77 24.63 3.40
CA GLN A 337 -19.68 23.25 2.94
C GLN A 337 -18.81 23.15 1.68
N ARG A 338 -19.01 24.02 0.66
CA ARG A 338 -18.16 24.05 -0.54
C ARG A 338 -16.69 24.30 -0.22
N ARG A 339 -16.41 25.19 0.73
CA ARG A 339 -15.03 25.46 1.17
C ARG A 339 -14.39 24.24 1.82
N ILE A 340 -15.11 23.56 2.72
CA ILE A 340 -14.66 22.33 3.37
C ILE A 340 -14.40 21.24 2.32
N VAL A 341 -15.35 21.01 1.42
CA VAL A 341 -15.22 20.04 0.33
C VAL A 341 -13.98 20.34 -0.52
N SER A 342 -13.78 21.60 -0.94
CA SER A 342 -12.62 21.99 -1.74
C SER A 342 -11.28 21.70 -1.05
N ILE A 343 -11.21 21.90 0.27
CA ILE A 343 -10.00 21.58 1.06
C ILE A 343 -9.79 20.07 1.09
N LEU A 344 -10.84 19.30 1.42
CA LEU A 344 -10.74 17.84 1.56
C LEU A 344 -10.47 17.16 0.20
N ASP A 345 -11.06 17.65 -0.90
CA ASP A 345 -10.78 17.15 -2.25
C ASP A 345 -9.30 17.28 -2.63
N ARG A 346 -8.67 18.42 -2.28
CA ARG A 346 -7.24 18.62 -2.54
C ARG A 346 -6.37 17.66 -1.74
N PHE A 347 -6.71 17.43 -0.48
CA PHE A 347 -5.98 16.45 0.35
C PHE A 347 -6.20 15.02 -0.16
N GLU A 348 -7.45 14.65 -0.47
CA GLU A 348 -7.78 13.33 -0.98
C GLU A 348 -7.04 13.03 -2.29
N SER A 349 -7.02 13.99 -3.21
CA SER A 349 -6.25 13.85 -4.46
C SER A 349 -4.75 13.67 -4.18
N LEU A 350 -4.17 14.44 -3.27
CA LEU A 350 -2.74 14.33 -2.96
C LEU A 350 -2.36 12.95 -2.38
N VAL A 351 -3.20 12.39 -1.49
CA VAL A 351 -2.84 11.18 -0.73
C VAL A 351 -3.38 9.88 -1.30
N ASN A 352 -4.41 9.93 -2.15
CA ASN A 352 -5.10 8.74 -2.66
C ASN A 352 -5.10 8.61 -4.18
N ASP A 353 -4.87 9.70 -4.92
CA ASP A 353 -4.89 9.65 -6.38
C ASP A 353 -3.67 8.89 -6.90
N ILE A 354 -3.94 7.72 -7.52
CA ILE A 354 -2.92 6.85 -8.11
C ILE A 354 -2.43 7.32 -9.48
N SER A 355 -3.03 8.39 -10.03
CA SER A 355 -2.67 8.95 -11.33
C SER A 355 -1.87 10.26 -11.23
N THR A 356 -2.12 11.07 -10.21
CA THR A 356 -1.52 12.41 -10.07
C THR A 356 -1.00 12.73 -8.66
N GLY A 357 -1.38 11.93 -7.63
CA GLY A 357 -0.99 12.14 -6.24
C GLY A 357 0.38 11.56 -5.89
N LEU A 358 0.75 11.65 -4.61
CA LEU A 358 1.98 11.04 -4.08
C LEU A 358 2.11 9.54 -4.40
N PRO A 359 1.05 8.72 -4.38
CA PRO A 359 1.15 7.32 -4.79
C PRO A 359 1.61 7.14 -6.23
N ALA A 360 1.17 8.02 -7.16
CA ALA A 360 1.59 7.99 -8.56
C ALA A 360 3.07 8.35 -8.70
N GLU A 361 3.54 9.34 -7.95
CA GLU A 361 4.95 9.73 -7.95
C GLU A 361 5.83 8.59 -7.41
N ILE A 362 5.47 7.97 -6.28
CA ILE A 362 6.18 6.83 -5.70
C ILE A 362 6.26 5.69 -6.72
N ALA A 363 5.15 5.32 -7.37
CA ALA A 363 5.14 4.28 -8.39
C ALA A 363 6.06 4.61 -9.59
N THR A 364 6.06 5.86 -10.04
CA THR A 364 6.92 6.33 -11.13
C THR A 364 8.40 6.28 -10.73
N ARG A 365 8.74 6.72 -9.50
CA ARG A 365 10.11 6.66 -8.98
C ARG A 365 10.60 5.23 -8.83
N HIS A 366 9.72 4.34 -8.36
CA HIS A 366 10.05 2.91 -8.27
C HIS A 366 10.36 2.30 -9.65
N GLN A 367 9.57 2.61 -10.68
CA GLN A 367 9.86 2.16 -12.06
C GLN A 367 11.19 2.72 -12.59
N GLN A 368 11.48 3.99 -12.31
CA GLN A 368 12.76 4.61 -12.66
C GLN A 368 13.94 3.92 -11.95
N TYR A 369 13.80 3.66 -10.63
CA TYR A 369 14.79 2.91 -9.87
C TYR A 369 15.05 1.53 -10.47
N GLU A 370 14.02 0.73 -10.75
CA GLU A 370 14.20 -0.60 -11.35
C GLU A 370 14.91 -0.53 -12.70
N TYR A 371 14.51 0.42 -13.57
CA TYR A 371 15.15 0.61 -14.87
C TYR A 371 16.63 0.97 -14.73
N TYR A 372 16.96 1.98 -13.92
CA TYR A 372 18.36 2.39 -13.74
C TYR A 372 19.19 1.34 -13.02
N ARG A 373 18.64 0.66 -12.02
CA ARG A 373 19.32 -0.46 -11.36
C ARG A 373 19.74 -1.53 -12.35
N ASP A 374 18.85 -1.95 -13.21
CA ASP A 374 19.12 -3.01 -14.18
C ASP A 374 20.12 -2.55 -15.24
N GLN A 375 20.08 -1.29 -15.67
CA GLN A 375 21.07 -0.69 -16.56
C GLN A 375 22.46 -0.59 -15.92
N LEU A 376 22.55 -0.07 -14.69
CA LEU A 376 23.79 0.17 -13.98
C LEU A 376 24.50 -1.12 -13.55
N LEU A 377 23.76 -2.20 -13.40
CA LEU A 377 24.28 -3.52 -13.01
C LEU A 377 24.48 -4.48 -14.21
N SER A 378 24.25 -4.00 -15.42
CA SER A 378 24.51 -4.73 -16.67
C SER A 378 25.83 -4.27 -17.30
N PHE A 379 26.78 -5.18 -17.43
CA PHE A 379 28.10 -4.88 -17.97
C PHE A 379 28.42 -5.75 -19.19
N LYS A 380 29.19 -5.20 -20.13
CA LYS A 380 29.85 -5.99 -21.15
C LYS A 380 30.83 -6.96 -20.49
N ARG A 381 30.72 -8.23 -20.78
CA ARG A 381 31.69 -9.23 -20.30
C ARG A 381 33.05 -8.99 -20.93
N LYS A 382 34.09 -9.09 -20.14
CA LYS A 382 35.46 -9.16 -20.62
C LYS A 382 35.62 -10.46 -21.46
N SER A 383 36.15 -10.32 -22.65
CA SER A 383 36.43 -11.43 -23.59
C SER A 383 37.46 -12.37 -23.02
#